data_498d8dae2c1fa6fbfe4ac49e36c7a7f1
#
_entry.id   498d8dae2c1fa6fbfe4ac49e36c7a7f1
#
_cell.length_a   1.000
_cell.length_b   1.000
_cell.length_c   1.000
_cell.angle_alpha   90.00
_cell.angle_beta   90.00
_cell.angle_gamma   90.00
#
_symmetry.space_group_name_H-M   'P 1'
#
loop_
_entity.id
_entity.type
_entity.pdbx_description
1 polymer ?
#
loop_
_entity_poly.entity_id
_entity_poly.type
_entity_poly.pdbx_seq_one_letter_code
_entity_poly.pdbx_strand_id
1 'polypeptide(L)'
;MKPTIIIAVYKNTTALEAIFKSLERQTHTNFDVIVAEDGRSKEMNDFLSGNSYGFPILHLTQEDNGWNKNAILNKAISASKTDWLIIIDGDCVLHERFVEMHLRFAKKRRILAGKRVKLNQELSELLLTDFSSIIKLPQRLLKHLL
;
A
#
# COMPACT_ATOMS: atom_id res chain seq x y z
N MET A 1 17.34 -8.81 -0.89
CA MET A 1 16.50 -8.76 0.34
C MET A 1 15.04 -8.71 -0.11
N LYS A 2 14.16 -9.52 0.49
CA LYS A 2 12.73 -9.58 0.15
C LYS A 2 11.93 -9.01 1.33
N PRO A 3 11.20 -7.90 1.19
CA PRO A 3 10.32 -7.39 2.24
C PRO A 3 8.90 -7.95 2.10
N THR A 4 8.11 -7.86 3.18
CA THR A 4 6.65 -7.94 3.14
C THR A 4 6.06 -6.54 3.26
N ILE A 5 5.19 -6.17 2.33
CA ILE A 5 4.43 -4.93 2.36
C ILE A 5 3.07 -5.22 2.98
N ILE A 6 2.79 -4.61 4.12
CA ILE A 6 1.51 -4.75 4.83
C ILE A 6 0.67 -3.51 4.55
N ILE A 7 -0.50 -3.69 3.96
CA ILE A 7 -1.42 -2.62 3.61
C ILE A 7 -2.63 -2.71 4.53
N ALA A 8 -2.80 -1.73 5.43
CA ALA A 8 -3.95 -1.66 6.31
C ALA A 8 -5.14 -1.02 5.59
N VAL A 9 -6.21 -1.77 5.37
CA VAL A 9 -7.37 -1.32 4.60
C VAL A 9 -8.67 -1.45 5.39
N TYR A 10 -9.67 -0.63 5.01
CA TYR A 10 -11.05 -0.75 5.45
C TYR A 10 -11.98 -0.38 4.30
N LYS A 11 -12.67 -1.37 3.73
CA LYS A 11 -13.76 -1.24 2.73
C LYS A 11 -13.48 -0.38 1.47
N ASN A 12 -12.23 -0.04 1.15
CA ASN A 12 -11.89 0.85 0.04
C ASN A 12 -11.07 0.12 -1.03
N THR A 13 -11.76 -0.58 -1.92
CA THR A 13 -11.16 -1.32 -3.03
C THR A 13 -10.54 -0.40 -4.09
N THR A 14 -11.13 0.78 -4.34
CA THR A 14 -10.62 1.74 -5.32
C THR A 14 -9.24 2.27 -4.93
N ALA A 15 -9.05 2.64 -3.66
CA ALA A 15 -7.76 3.08 -3.17
C ALA A 15 -6.74 1.93 -3.18
N LEU A 16 -7.16 0.71 -2.81
CA LEU A 16 -6.30 -0.47 -2.86
C LEU A 16 -5.85 -0.79 -4.29
N GLU A 17 -6.73 -0.66 -5.28
CA GLU A 17 -6.37 -0.82 -6.69
C GLU A 17 -5.29 0.17 -7.13
N ALA A 18 -5.41 1.44 -6.75
CA ALA A 18 -4.39 2.45 -7.04
C ALA A 18 -3.03 2.11 -6.37
N ILE A 19 -3.06 1.58 -5.14
CA ILE A 19 -1.86 1.09 -4.48
C ILE A 19 -1.25 -0.09 -5.25
N PHE A 20 -2.04 -1.07 -5.67
CA PHE A 20 -1.54 -2.22 -6.43
C PHE A 20 -0.92 -1.82 -7.76
N LYS A 21 -1.56 -0.90 -8.51
CA LYS A 21 -0.97 -0.32 -9.72
C LYS A 21 0.36 0.38 -9.44
N SER A 22 0.52 1.01 -8.28
CA SER A 22 1.79 1.61 -7.87
C SER A 22 2.85 0.58 -7.47
N LEU A 23 2.43 -0.57 -6.95
CA LEU A 23 3.31 -1.70 -6.62
C LEU A 23 3.81 -2.41 -7.88
N GLU A 24 2.98 -2.58 -8.91
CA GLU A 24 3.40 -3.15 -10.21
C GLU A 24 4.49 -2.31 -10.91
N ARG A 25 4.60 -1.04 -10.55
CA ARG A 25 5.61 -0.12 -11.11
C ARG A 25 6.87 0.01 -10.29
N GLN A 26 7.00 -0.73 -9.19
CA GLN A 26 8.20 -0.65 -8.36
C GLN A 26 9.46 -1.10 -9.09
N THR A 27 10.56 -0.36 -8.91
CA THR A 27 11.88 -0.76 -9.44
C THR A 27 12.44 -2.02 -8.76
N HIS A 28 12.02 -2.28 -7.52
CA HIS A 28 12.30 -3.53 -6.83
C HIS A 28 11.03 -4.38 -6.79
N THR A 29 11.01 -5.50 -7.51
CA THR A 29 9.82 -6.34 -7.74
C THR A 29 9.72 -7.59 -6.85
N ASN A 30 10.79 -7.90 -6.08
CA ASN A 30 10.80 -9.09 -5.23
C ASN A 30 10.30 -8.76 -3.81
N PHE A 31 8.99 -8.79 -3.62
CA PHE A 31 8.31 -8.57 -2.34
C PHE A 31 7.03 -9.43 -2.23
N ASP A 32 6.56 -9.63 -1.01
CA ASP A 32 5.23 -10.17 -0.72
C ASP A 32 4.30 -9.05 -0.26
N VAL A 33 2.99 -9.21 -0.48
CA VAL A 33 1.95 -8.27 -0.02
C VAL A 33 1.02 -8.97 0.95
N ILE A 34 0.72 -8.31 2.07
CA ILE A 34 -0.37 -8.69 2.97
C ILE A 34 -1.39 -7.56 2.99
N VAL A 35 -2.60 -7.86 2.55
CA VAL A 35 -3.76 -6.98 2.71
C VAL A 35 -4.36 -7.27 4.07
N ALA A 36 -4.22 -6.34 5.00
CA ALA A 36 -4.70 -6.41 6.37
C ALA A 36 -6.03 -5.63 6.48
N GLU A 37 -7.16 -6.32 6.28
CA GLU A 37 -8.49 -5.71 6.30
C GLU A 37 -9.04 -5.67 7.73
N ASP A 38 -9.26 -4.45 8.25
CA ASP A 38 -9.94 -4.20 9.53
C ASP A 38 -11.45 -4.37 9.34
N GLY A 39 -11.86 -5.60 9.12
CA GLY A 39 -13.21 -6.01 8.77
C GLY A 39 -13.21 -7.27 7.91
N ARG A 40 -14.36 -7.55 7.34
CA ARG A 40 -14.56 -8.65 6.40
C ARG A 40 -15.65 -8.24 5.41
N SER A 41 -15.28 -7.61 4.30
CA SER A 41 -16.22 -7.21 3.28
C SER A 41 -16.25 -8.19 2.11
N LYS A 42 -17.45 -8.47 1.61
CA LYS A 42 -17.61 -9.27 0.39
C LYS A 42 -16.95 -8.58 -0.80
N GLU A 43 -17.10 -7.26 -0.90
CA GLU A 43 -16.53 -6.45 -1.97
C GLU A 43 -15.01 -6.57 -2.05
N MET A 44 -14.30 -6.50 -0.91
CA MET A 44 -12.85 -6.67 -0.85
C MET A 44 -12.44 -8.09 -1.26
N ASN A 45 -13.18 -9.10 -0.78
CA ASN A 45 -12.90 -10.48 -1.15
C ASN A 45 -13.11 -10.72 -2.66
N ASP A 46 -14.21 -10.22 -3.24
CA ASP A 46 -14.50 -10.34 -4.67
C ASP A 46 -13.45 -9.59 -5.50
N PHE A 47 -13.03 -8.40 -5.08
CA PHE A 47 -11.97 -7.62 -5.72
C PHE A 47 -10.64 -8.38 -5.75
N LEU A 48 -10.21 -8.94 -4.63
CA LEU A 48 -8.93 -9.64 -4.53
C LEU A 48 -8.93 -10.99 -5.26
N SER A 49 -10.07 -11.70 -5.27
CA SER A 49 -10.20 -12.99 -5.97
C SER A 49 -10.41 -12.84 -7.48
N GLY A 50 -11.00 -11.73 -7.92
CA GLY A 50 -11.29 -11.45 -9.33
C GLY A 50 -10.12 -10.87 -10.13
N ASN A 51 -9.02 -10.48 -9.47
CA ASN A 51 -7.88 -9.83 -10.11
C ASN A 51 -6.58 -10.62 -9.86
N SER A 52 -5.64 -10.51 -10.80
CA SER A 52 -4.30 -11.09 -10.69
C SER A 52 -3.25 -10.00 -10.81
N TYR A 53 -2.25 -10.03 -9.95
CA TYR A 53 -1.15 -9.05 -9.90
C TYR A 53 0.20 -9.76 -9.99
N GLY A 54 1.24 -9.02 -10.37
CA GLY A 54 2.59 -9.54 -10.54
C GLY A 54 3.34 -9.89 -9.23
N PHE A 55 2.63 -9.95 -8.09
CA PHE A 55 3.21 -10.26 -6.78
C PHE A 55 2.26 -11.11 -5.93
N PRO A 56 2.79 -11.93 -4.99
CA PRO A 56 1.96 -12.74 -4.10
C PRO A 56 1.15 -11.86 -3.13
N ILE A 57 -0.11 -12.20 -2.92
CA ILE A 57 -1.00 -11.50 -1.99
C ILE A 57 -1.56 -12.49 -0.97
N LEU A 58 -1.44 -12.15 0.31
CA LEU A 58 -2.14 -12.78 1.41
C LEU A 58 -3.22 -11.81 1.94
N HIS A 59 -4.48 -12.19 1.89
CA HIS A 59 -5.58 -11.42 2.47
C HIS A 59 -5.87 -11.91 3.89
N LEU A 60 -5.76 -11.02 4.86
CA LEU A 60 -6.13 -11.26 6.26
C LEU A 60 -7.29 -10.37 6.65
N THR A 61 -8.26 -10.96 7.34
CA THR A 61 -9.48 -10.29 7.78
C THR A 61 -9.70 -10.50 9.28
N GLN A 62 -10.56 -9.68 9.86
CA GLN A 62 -11.09 -9.83 11.22
C GLN A 62 -12.55 -9.39 11.27
N GLU A 63 -13.24 -9.64 12.37
CA GLU A 63 -14.60 -9.14 12.58
C GLU A 63 -14.60 -7.60 12.65
N ASP A 64 -15.62 -6.97 12.04
CA ASP A 64 -15.82 -5.53 12.04
C ASP A 64 -16.47 -5.09 13.39
N ASN A 65 -15.64 -4.94 14.40
CA ASN A 65 -16.04 -4.51 15.75
C ASN A 65 -15.64 -3.06 16.03
N GLY A 66 -15.74 -2.18 15.00
CA GLY A 66 -15.27 -0.80 15.03
C GLY A 66 -13.77 -0.69 14.74
N TRP A 67 -13.18 0.46 15.03
CA TRP A 67 -11.77 0.74 14.71
C TRP A 67 -10.81 -0.19 15.47
N ASN A 68 -10.27 -1.18 14.79
CA ASN A 68 -9.38 -2.17 15.41
C ASN A 68 -8.13 -2.47 14.56
N LYS A 69 -7.64 -1.44 13.84
CA LYS A 69 -6.50 -1.50 12.91
C LYS A 69 -5.26 -2.16 13.52
N ASN A 70 -4.97 -1.89 14.80
CA ASN A 70 -3.77 -2.43 15.43
C ASN A 70 -3.83 -3.96 15.58
N ALA A 71 -5.01 -4.53 15.81
CA ALA A 71 -5.16 -5.98 15.92
C ALA A 71 -4.86 -6.67 14.59
N ILE A 72 -5.42 -6.18 13.48
CA ILE A 72 -5.16 -6.77 12.16
C ILE A 72 -3.70 -6.55 11.71
N LEU A 73 -3.08 -5.41 12.05
CA LEU A 73 -1.66 -5.19 11.80
C LEU A 73 -0.77 -6.19 12.55
N ASN A 74 -1.04 -6.43 13.83
CA ASN A 74 -0.31 -7.43 14.62
C ASN A 74 -0.46 -8.85 14.03
N LYS A 75 -1.67 -9.18 13.57
CA LYS A 75 -1.93 -10.44 12.86
C LYS A 75 -1.13 -10.54 11.56
N ALA A 76 -1.07 -9.46 10.78
CA ALA A 76 -0.30 -9.40 9.55
C ALA A 76 1.21 -9.51 9.79
N ILE A 77 1.73 -8.82 10.82
CA ILE A 77 3.13 -8.93 11.24
C ILE A 77 3.47 -10.37 11.60
N SER A 78 2.62 -11.04 12.38
CA SER A 78 2.83 -12.44 12.78
C SER A 78 2.75 -13.43 11.62
N ALA A 79 1.96 -13.13 10.59
CA ALA A 79 1.82 -13.96 9.39
C ALA A 79 2.94 -13.75 8.37
N SER A 80 3.70 -12.66 8.49
CA SER A 80 4.82 -12.39 7.58
C SER A 80 5.93 -13.42 7.73
N LYS A 81 6.51 -13.80 6.59
CA LYS A 81 7.63 -14.76 6.51
C LYS A 81 8.97 -14.08 6.21
N THR A 82 9.02 -12.77 6.26
CA THR A 82 10.23 -12.00 5.91
C THR A 82 10.71 -11.17 7.11
N ASP A 83 12.00 -10.90 7.14
CA ASP A 83 12.63 -10.11 8.23
C ASP A 83 12.40 -8.60 8.10
N TRP A 84 11.91 -8.14 6.94
CA TRP A 84 11.68 -6.72 6.65
C TRP A 84 10.21 -6.47 6.36
N LEU A 85 9.64 -5.57 7.14
CA LEU A 85 8.24 -5.18 7.02
C LEU A 85 8.16 -3.71 6.59
N ILE A 86 7.33 -3.44 5.61
CA ILE A 86 6.96 -2.10 5.18
C ILE A 86 5.45 -1.96 5.40
N ILE A 87 5.05 -1.09 6.31
CA ILE A 87 3.63 -0.90 6.66
C ILE A 87 3.17 0.41 6.03
N ILE A 88 2.06 0.35 5.30
CA ILE A 88 1.43 1.51 4.66
C ILE A 88 -0.07 1.55 4.97
N ASP A 89 -0.64 2.74 4.95
CA ASP A 89 -2.08 2.94 5.02
C ASP A 89 -2.74 2.63 3.67
N GLY A 90 -4.02 2.25 3.70
CA GLY A 90 -4.80 1.84 2.53
C GLY A 90 -5.21 2.98 1.60
N ASP A 91 -4.63 4.17 1.75
CA ASP A 91 -4.81 5.38 0.94
C ASP A 91 -3.48 5.96 0.43
N CYS A 92 -2.38 5.23 0.57
CA CYS A 92 -1.03 5.70 0.25
C CYS A 92 -0.53 5.11 -1.08
N VAL A 93 -0.66 5.84 -2.18
CA VAL A 93 -0.06 5.49 -3.47
C VAL A 93 1.45 5.74 -3.44
N LEU A 94 2.23 4.79 -3.97
CA LEU A 94 3.66 4.72 -3.79
C LEU A 94 4.43 5.29 -4.98
N HIS A 95 5.55 5.96 -4.70
CA HIS A 95 6.53 6.30 -5.71
C HIS A 95 7.20 5.03 -6.25
N GLU A 96 7.58 4.98 -7.53
CA GLU A 96 8.16 3.80 -8.19
C GLU A 96 9.42 3.23 -7.53
N ARG A 97 10.18 4.06 -6.81
CA ARG A 97 11.38 3.65 -6.07
C ARG A 97 11.14 3.45 -4.56
N PHE A 98 9.90 3.38 -4.14
CA PHE A 98 9.58 3.33 -2.71
C PHE A 98 10.19 2.10 -2.02
N VAL A 99 9.98 0.91 -2.56
CA VAL A 99 10.51 -0.34 -1.99
C VAL A 99 12.03 -0.36 -2.04
N GLU A 100 12.63 0.02 -3.18
CA GLU A 100 14.09 0.13 -3.34
C GLU A 100 14.71 1.04 -2.26
N MET A 101 14.11 2.21 -2.05
CA MET A 101 14.65 3.18 -1.08
C MET A 101 14.50 2.71 0.36
N HIS A 102 13.38 2.05 0.72
CA HIS A 102 13.23 1.43 2.02
C HIS A 102 14.31 0.37 2.27
N LEU A 103 14.57 -0.50 1.29
CA LEU A 103 15.63 -1.52 1.41
C LEU A 103 17.04 -0.93 1.45
N ARG A 104 17.30 0.12 0.67
CA ARG A 104 18.60 0.80 0.67
C ARG A 104 18.99 1.37 2.03
N PHE A 105 18.01 1.91 2.78
CA PHE A 105 18.24 2.50 4.09
C PHE A 105 17.90 1.57 5.25
N ALA A 106 17.49 0.34 4.97
CA ALA A 106 17.16 -0.64 5.98
C ALA A 106 18.37 -0.98 6.86
N LYS A 107 18.20 -0.92 8.17
CA LYS A 107 19.20 -1.29 9.17
C LYS A 107 18.52 -2.04 10.31
N LYS A 108 19.18 -3.10 10.82
CA LYS A 108 18.67 -3.84 11.99
C LYS A 108 18.40 -2.89 13.16
N ARG A 109 17.30 -3.14 13.88
CA ARG A 109 16.85 -2.36 15.05
C ARG A 109 16.57 -0.87 14.75
N ARG A 110 16.20 -0.53 13.51
CA ARG A 110 15.79 0.82 13.13
C ARG A 110 14.44 0.78 12.42
N ILE A 111 13.65 1.82 12.69
CA ILE A 111 12.42 2.10 11.96
C ILE A 111 12.72 3.24 10.99
N LEU A 112 12.32 3.07 9.73
CA LEU A 112 12.36 4.11 8.72
C LEU A 112 10.94 4.69 8.59
N ALA A 113 10.80 5.98 8.86
CA ALA A 113 9.54 6.70 8.66
C ALA A 113 9.60 7.44 7.31
N GLY A 114 8.74 7.05 6.38
CA GLY A 114 8.53 7.77 5.12
C GLY A 114 7.73 9.05 5.34
N LYS A 115 7.95 10.06 4.48
CA LYS A 115 7.09 11.25 4.42
C LYS A 115 5.99 11.06 3.38
N ARG A 116 4.80 11.56 3.67
CA ARG A 116 3.66 11.59 2.75
C ARG A 116 3.50 13.00 2.19
N VAL A 117 3.14 13.07 0.91
CA VAL A 117 2.60 14.29 0.29
C VAL A 117 1.09 14.17 0.33
N LYS A 118 0.43 15.11 0.99
CA LYS A 118 -1.04 15.19 0.97
C LYS A 118 -1.48 15.80 -0.34
N LEU A 119 -2.31 15.07 -1.08
CA LEU A 119 -2.95 15.58 -2.28
C LEU A 119 -4.22 16.33 -1.90
N ASN A 120 -4.56 17.36 -2.67
CA ASN A 120 -5.89 17.96 -2.59
C ASN A 120 -6.93 17.01 -3.22
N GLN A 121 -8.21 17.34 -3.08
CA GLN A 121 -9.29 16.49 -3.56
C GLN A 121 -9.20 16.24 -5.07
N GLU A 122 -8.97 17.27 -5.87
CA GLU A 122 -8.88 17.21 -7.34
C GLU A 122 -7.77 16.23 -7.79
N LEU A 123 -6.56 16.34 -7.21
CA LEU A 123 -5.45 15.45 -7.52
C LEU A 123 -5.69 14.02 -7.04
N SER A 124 -6.39 13.84 -5.91
CA SER A 124 -6.77 12.53 -5.40
C SER A 124 -7.75 11.83 -6.32
N GLU A 125 -8.81 12.52 -6.75
CA GLU A 125 -9.80 12.00 -7.69
C GLU A 125 -9.18 11.68 -9.05
N LEU A 126 -8.31 12.56 -9.56
CA LEU A 126 -7.59 12.33 -10.80
C LEU A 126 -6.72 11.07 -10.72
N LEU A 127 -6.02 10.86 -9.61
CA LEU A 127 -5.15 9.71 -9.42
C LEU A 127 -5.96 8.40 -9.34
N LEU A 128 -7.13 8.42 -8.74
CA LEU A 128 -8.00 7.25 -8.64
C LEU A 128 -8.70 6.91 -9.97
N THR A 129 -9.00 7.90 -10.81
CA THR A 129 -9.68 7.71 -12.09
C THR A 129 -8.71 7.47 -13.25
N ASP A 130 -7.58 8.14 -13.25
CA ASP A 130 -6.51 7.99 -14.25
C ASP A 130 -5.15 7.81 -13.59
N PHE A 131 -4.82 6.56 -13.31
CA PHE A 131 -3.54 6.21 -12.69
C PHE A 131 -2.33 6.65 -13.52
N SER A 132 -2.46 6.80 -14.84
CA SER A 132 -1.38 7.32 -15.70
C SER A 132 -0.94 8.73 -15.31
N SER A 133 -1.82 9.49 -14.67
CA SER A 133 -1.56 10.84 -14.17
C SER A 133 -0.48 10.88 -13.08
N ILE A 134 -0.19 9.74 -12.40
CA ILE A 134 0.86 9.65 -11.38
C ILE A 134 2.24 10.01 -11.95
N ILE A 135 2.49 9.73 -13.23
CA ILE A 135 3.76 10.06 -13.91
C ILE A 135 3.95 11.57 -13.97
N LYS A 136 2.85 12.33 -14.09
CA LYS A 136 2.84 13.78 -14.18
C LYS A 136 2.69 14.46 -12.81
N LEU A 137 2.49 13.69 -11.75
CA LEU A 137 2.25 14.20 -10.41
C LEU A 137 3.40 15.07 -9.87
N PRO A 138 4.70 14.71 -10.03
CA PRO A 138 5.79 15.57 -9.58
C PRO A 138 5.77 16.95 -10.23
N GLN A 139 5.46 17.03 -11.52
CA GLN A 139 5.39 18.31 -12.26
C GLN A 139 4.17 19.15 -11.82
N ARG A 140 3.04 18.50 -11.48
CA ARG A 140 1.85 19.19 -10.99
C ARG A 140 2.02 19.66 -9.55
N LEU A 141 2.65 18.85 -8.68
CA LEU A 141 2.97 19.26 -7.31
C LEU A 141 3.91 20.46 -7.25
N LEU A 142 4.90 20.53 -8.14
CA LEU A 142 5.79 21.69 -8.24
C LEU A 142 5.04 22.97 -8.62
N LYS A 143 4.00 22.90 -9.45
CA LYS A 143 3.17 24.06 -9.81
C LYS A 143 2.30 24.59 -8.67
N HIS A 144 1.99 23.76 -7.67
CA HIS A 144 1.20 24.16 -6.49
C HIS A 144 2.08 24.60 -5.30
N LEU A 145 3.41 24.45 -5.40
CA LEU A 145 4.38 24.87 -4.39
C LEU A 145 5.05 26.22 -4.73
N LEU A 146 4.81 26.76 -5.92
CA LEU A 146 5.20 28.10 -6.38
C LEU A 146 3.99 29.02 -6.41
#